data_81efa0b52bd1ce7c790b982d64eb8f78
#
_entry.id   81efa0b52bd1ce7c790b982d64eb8f78
#
_cell.length_a   1.000
_cell.length_b   1.000
_cell.length_c   1.000
_cell.angle_alpha   90.00
_cell.angle_beta   90.00
_cell.angle_gamma   90.00
#
_symmetry.space_group_name_H-M   'P 1'
#
loop_
_entity.id
_entity.type
_entity.pdbx_description
1 polymer ?
#
loop_
_entity_poly.entity_id
_entity_poly.type
_entity_poly.pdbx_seq_one_letter_code
_entity_poly.pdbx_strand_id
1 'polypeptide(L)'
;MITDDPGTPGNGHWENNIAIAFEHPPNEWSIDTPQFDLNYGWGDHIQLNLQTAPTLLKRTNHGAVGGLGGTQLAVKWRFLDEDRSGFDMSTYPRVIFNIFQSSVRRGLSDDGTKVQLPLEIAKKFGRLELNPEVGALLTTVGRSEWLYGIVAGTELTKRTEVMAELHGTSHGNFSQDVLVVNFGWRHKFSEHVISIGSFGHELRSPDAPPAWIVYFGVQLVY
;
A
#
# COMPACT_ATOMS: atom_id res chain seq x y z
N MET A 1 -3.92 3.76 -2.20
CA MET A 1 -3.27 4.55 -1.14
C MET A 1 -2.13 3.71 -0.57
N ILE A 2 -1.15 4.33 0.09
CA ILE A 2 -0.04 3.63 0.78
C ILE A 2 -0.48 3.23 2.18
N THR A 3 -1.10 4.17 2.90
CA THR A 3 -1.79 3.93 4.18
C THR A 3 -2.99 3.03 3.95
N ASP A 4 -3.14 2.01 4.76
CA ASP A 4 -4.24 1.06 4.71
C ASP A 4 -5.37 1.46 5.67
N ASP A 5 -6.51 0.83 5.56
CA ASP A 5 -7.67 1.00 6.45
C ASP A 5 -7.91 -0.27 7.29
N PRO A 6 -8.61 -0.18 8.44
CA PRO A 6 -8.92 -1.33 9.28
C PRO A 6 -9.90 -2.35 8.66
N GLY A 7 -10.48 -2.06 7.50
CA GLY A 7 -11.46 -2.93 6.85
C GLY A 7 -10.92 -4.33 6.55
N THR A 8 -11.81 -5.31 6.54
CA THR A 8 -11.54 -6.70 6.14
C THR A 8 -12.62 -7.16 5.16
N PRO A 9 -12.34 -8.10 4.25
CA PRO A 9 -13.34 -8.59 3.28
C PRO A 9 -14.58 -9.24 3.92
N GLY A 10 -14.48 -9.67 5.18
CA GLY A 10 -15.51 -10.48 5.85
C GLY A 10 -15.34 -11.98 5.61
N ASN A 11 -16.05 -12.79 6.38
CA ASN A 11 -15.86 -14.23 6.43
C ASN A 11 -16.11 -14.92 5.08
N GLY A 12 -15.09 -15.59 4.54
CA GLY A 12 -15.17 -16.37 3.31
C GLY A 12 -15.15 -15.53 2.03
N HIS A 13 -15.06 -14.20 2.12
CA HIS A 13 -15.03 -13.31 0.98
C HIS A 13 -13.60 -13.03 0.50
N TRP A 14 -13.50 -12.78 -0.80
CA TRP A 14 -12.27 -12.36 -1.47
C TRP A 14 -12.39 -10.91 -1.92
N GLU A 15 -11.30 -10.20 -1.76
CA GLU A 15 -11.09 -8.87 -2.33
C GLU A 15 -9.73 -8.85 -3.03
N ASN A 16 -9.76 -8.96 -4.36
CA ASN A 16 -8.54 -9.10 -5.15
C ASN A 16 -8.32 -7.89 -6.03
N ASN A 17 -7.17 -7.24 -5.86
CA ASN A 17 -6.76 -6.13 -6.69
C ASN A 17 -5.81 -6.63 -7.79
N ILE A 18 -6.12 -6.28 -9.03
CA ILE A 18 -5.26 -6.51 -10.19
C ILE A 18 -4.96 -5.14 -10.78
N ALA A 19 -3.70 -4.73 -10.73
CA ALA A 19 -3.33 -3.35 -11.00
C ALA A 19 -2.04 -3.22 -11.81
N ILE A 20 -1.79 -2.00 -12.24
CA ILE A 20 -0.48 -1.51 -12.69
C ILE A 20 -0.04 -0.48 -11.68
N ALA A 21 1.15 -0.67 -11.09
CA ALA A 21 1.82 0.33 -10.29
C ALA A 21 3.01 0.87 -11.08
N PHE A 22 3.18 2.17 -11.06
CA PHE A 22 4.23 2.88 -11.77
C PHE A 22 4.90 3.86 -10.83
N GLU A 23 6.23 3.79 -10.77
CA GLU A 23 7.07 4.74 -10.05
C GLU A 23 8.08 5.35 -11.00
N HIS A 24 8.26 6.65 -10.89
CA HIS A 24 9.17 7.40 -11.73
C HIS A 24 10.00 8.39 -10.90
N PRO A 25 11.05 7.92 -10.24
CA PRO A 25 12.12 8.82 -9.81
C PRO A 25 12.90 9.31 -11.03
N PRO A 26 13.64 10.42 -10.94
CA PRO A 26 14.48 10.90 -12.03
C PRO A 26 15.46 9.82 -12.49
N ASN A 27 15.54 9.64 -13.82
CA ASN A 27 16.40 8.68 -14.52
C ASN A 27 16.05 7.18 -14.35
N GLU A 28 14.93 6.87 -13.76
CA GLU A 28 14.48 5.49 -13.61
C GLU A 28 12.95 5.38 -13.77
N TRP A 29 12.49 4.26 -14.29
CA TRP A 29 11.09 3.88 -14.29
C TRP A 29 10.98 2.49 -13.70
N SER A 30 10.03 2.29 -12.82
CA SER A 30 9.62 0.97 -12.34
C SER A 30 8.15 0.76 -12.64
N ILE A 31 7.80 -0.40 -13.19
CA ILE A 31 6.42 -0.76 -13.50
C ILE A 31 6.16 -2.17 -12.99
N ASP A 32 5.22 -2.29 -12.08
CA ASP A 32 4.66 -3.57 -11.64
C ASP A 32 3.40 -3.87 -12.46
N THR A 33 3.44 -4.95 -13.25
CA THR A 33 2.29 -5.27 -14.12
C THR A 33 2.25 -6.73 -14.56
N PRO A 34 1.12 -7.44 -14.28
CA PRO A 34 0.09 -7.07 -13.33
C PRO A 34 0.58 -7.18 -11.87
N GLN A 35 0.26 -6.21 -11.04
CA GLN A 35 0.39 -6.37 -9.60
C GLN A 35 -0.84 -7.14 -9.10
N PHE A 36 -0.61 -8.23 -8.40
CA PHE A 36 -1.63 -9.02 -7.73
C PHE A 36 -1.59 -8.72 -6.23
N ASP A 37 -2.74 -8.38 -5.69
CA ASP A 37 -2.95 -8.17 -4.26
C ASP A 37 -4.22 -8.95 -3.87
N LEU A 38 -4.02 -10.13 -3.29
CA LEU A 38 -5.03 -11.12 -3.01
C LEU A 38 -5.36 -11.10 -1.52
N ASN A 39 -6.62 -10.83 -1.20
CA ASN A 39 -7.09 -10.69 0.16
C ASN A 39 -8.24 -11.66 0.42
N TYR A 40 -8.12 -12.46 1.47
CA TYR A 40 -9.13 -13.42 1.92
C TYR A 40 -9.56 -13.14 3.35
N GLY A 41 -10.86 -13.02 3.58
CA GLY A 41 -11.46 -12.86 4.90
C GLY A 41 -11.61 -14.18 5.63
N TRP A 42 -10.97 -14.31 6.79
CA TRP A 42 -11.14 -15.44 7.71
C TRP A 42 -11.82 -14.98 9.00
N GLY A 43 -13.12 -15.29 9.09
CA GLY A 43 -13.99 -14.61 10.04
C GLY A 43 -14.18 -13.13 9.67
N ASP A 44 -14.85 -12.39 10.54
CA ASP A 44 -15.20 -11.00 10.24
C ASP A 44 -14.08 -10.01 10.54
N HIS A 45 -13.01 -10.46 11.21
CA HIS A 45 -11.98 -9.60 11.77
C HIS A 45 -10.57 -9.89 11.27
N ILE A 46 -10.36 -10.95 10.48
CA ILE A 46 -9.04 -11.35 10.00
C ILE A 46 -9.03 -11.32 8.47
N GLN A 47 -7.97 -10.75 7.90
CA GLN A 47 -7.67 -10.81 6.47
C GLN A 47 -6.30 -11.45 6.29
N LEU A 48 -6.23 -12.44 5.41
CA LEU A 48 -4.98 -13.00 4.92
C LEU A 48 -4.64 -12.33 3.59
N ASN A 49 -3.39 -11.96 3.39
CA ASN A 49 -2.95 -11.24 2.20
C ASN A 49 -1.70 -11.87 1.57
N LEU A 50 -1.71 -11.91 0.25
CA LEU A 50 -0.55 -12.17 -0.60
C LEU A 50 -0.47 -11.09 -1.69
N GLN A 51 0.63 -10.36 -1.75
CA GLN A 51 0.90 -9.40 -2.83
C GLN A 51 2.20 -9.76 -3.55
N THR A 52 2.20 -9.68 -4.87
CA THR A 52 3.38 -9.87 -5.72
C THR A 52 3.18 -9.28 -7.10
N ALA A 53 4.27 -9.00 -7.82
CA ALA A 53 4.20 -8.49 -9.18
C ALA A 53 5.41 -8.89 -10.02
N PRO A 54 5.23 -9.20 -11.31
CA PRO A 54 6.27 -9.00 -12.31
C PRO A 54 6.61 -7.52 -12.39
N THR A 55 7.91 -7.19 -12.30
CA THR A 55 8.44 -5.84 -12.32
C THR A 55 9.30 -5.62 -13.56
N LEU A 56 9.09 -4.51 -14.24
CA LEU A 56 9.94 -3.98 -15.30
C LEU A 56 10.65 -2.73 -14.78
N LEU A 57 11.97 -2.71 -14.89
CA LEU A 57 12.80 -1.61 -14.47
C LEU A 57 13.62 -1.09 -15.66
N LYS A 58 13.58 0.21 -15.89
CA LYS A 58 14.34 0.90 -16.93
C LYS A 58 15.11 2.07 -16.32
N ARG A 59 16.44 2.01 -16.38
CA ARG A 59 17.32 3.12 -15.99
C ARG A 59 17.82 3.86 -17.23
N THR A 60 18.03 5.16 -17.08
CA THR A 60 18.64 5.98 -18.15
C THR A 60 20.00 5.38 -18.52
N ASN A 61 20.29 5.28 -19.82
CA ASN A 61 21.51 4.68 -20.37
C ASN A 61 21.72 3.18 -20.10
N HIS A 62 20.74 2.47 -19.58
CA HIS A 62 20.77 1.01 -19.40
C HIS A 62 19.61 0.35 -20.13
N GLY A 63 19.75 -0.93 -20.47
CA GLY A 63 18.67 -1.75 -21.00
C GLY A 63 17.56 -1.93 -19.96
N ALA A 64 16.33 -2.21 -20.42
CA ALA A 64 15.26 -2.62 -19.52
C ALA A 64 15.54 -4.02 -18.96
N VAL A 65 15.24 -4.24 -17.68
CA VAL A 65 15.34 -5.52 -17.02
C VAL A 65 13.97 -5.89 -16.44
N GLY A 66 13.62 -7.18 -16.45
CA GLY A 66 12.34 -7.66 -15.93
C GLY A 66 12.50 -8.92 -15.11
N GLY A 67 11.56 -9.16 -14.23
CA GLY A 67 11.50 -10.35 -13.38
C GLY A 67 10.46 -10.20 -12.28
N LEU A 68 10.42 -11.13 -11.33
CA LEU A 68 9.56 -11.01 -10.17
C LEU A 68 10.12 -9.93 -9.23
N GLY A 69 9.27 -8.99 -8.82
CA GLY A 69 9.55 -7.98 -7.81
C GLY A 69 9.51 -8.54 -6.38
N GLY A 70 9.32 -7.66 -5.42
CA GLY A 70 9.10 -8.04 -4.04
C GLY A 70 7.80 -8.83 -3.85
N THR A 71 7.78 -9.69 -2.86
CA THR A 71 6.58 -10.44 -2.47
C THR A 71 6.25 -10.12 -1.02
N GLN A 72 4.97 -9.92 -0.74
CA GLN A 72 4.47 -9.64 0.60
C GLN A 72 3.50 -10.74 1.04
N LEU A 73 3.63 -11.15 2.30
CA LEU A 73 2.63 -11.91 3.02
C LEU A 73 2.20 -11.10 4.24
N ALA A 74 0.91 -11.05 4.50
CA ALA A 74 0.41 -10.27 5.62
C ALA A 74 -0.84 -10.89 6.25
N VAL A 75 -1.08 -10.47 7.51
CA VAL A 75 -2.30 -10.80 8.25
C VAL A 75 -2.82 -9.51 8.88
N LYS A 76 -4.00 -9.07 8.49
CA LYS A 76 -4.70 -7.98 9.16
C LYS A 76 -5.60 -8.54 10.25
N TRP A 77 -5.60 -7.88 11.41
CA TRP A 77 -6.50 -8.19 12.50
C TRP A 77 -7.17 -6.91 12.99
N ARG A 78 -8.48 -6.78 12.70
CA ARG A 78 -9.35 -5.73 13.24
C ARG A 78 -9.84 -6.19 14.61
N PHE A 79 -9.43 -5.52 15.65
CA PHE A 79 -9.74 -5.88 17.03
C PHE A 79 -10.70 -4.89 17.73
N LEU A 80 -10.98 -3.73 17.14
CA LEU A 80 -12.05 -2.83 17.53
C LEU A 80 -12.93 -2.50 16.33
N ASP A 81 -14.23 -2.44 16.56
CA ASP A 81 -15.25 -2.09 15.56
C ASP A 81 -15.90 -0.75 15.92
N GLU A 82 -16.18 0.09 14.93
CA GLU A 82 -16.76 1.42 15.10
C GLU A 82 -18.11 1.37 15.81
N ASP A 83 -18.94 0.35 15.53
CA ASP A 83 -20.26 0.19 16.14
C ASP A 83 -20.21 0.03 17.67
N ARG A 84 -19.10 -0.47 18.22
CA ARG A 84 -18.93 -0.72 19.67
C ARG A 84 -18.03 0.31 20.33
N SER A 85 -17.00 0.76 19.61
CA SER A 85 -15.91 1.58 20.17
C SER A 85 -15.98 3.03 19.71
N GLY A 86 -16.81 3.32 18.68
CA GLY A 86 -16.89 4.63 18.04
C GLY A 86 -15.74 4.91 17.04
N PHE A 87 -14.93 3.89 16.74
CA PHE A 87 -13.88 3.87 15.71
C PHE A 87 -13.45 2.43 15.44
N ASP A 88 -12.95 2.15 14.25
CA ASP A 88 -12.28 0.88 13.92
C ASP A 88 -10.79 0.96 14.26
N MET A 89 -10.21 -0.17 14.67
CA MET A 89 -8.76 -0.29 14.88
C MET A 89 -8.27 -1.67 14.48
N SER A 90 -7.16 -1.69 13.77
CA SER A 90 -6.49 -2.92 13.33
C SER A 90 -4.97 -2.84 13.46
N THR A 91 -4.35 -3.98 13.34
CA THR A 91 -2.94 -4.10 13.00
C THR A 91 -2.79 -4.97 11.78
N TYR A 92 -1.80 -4.67 10.93
CA TYR A 92 -1.57 -5.38 9.68
C TYR A 92 -0.10 -5.74 9.51
N PRO A 93 0.43 -6.67 10.33
CA PRO A 93 1.79 -7.18 10.17
C PRO A 93 2.02 -7.72 8.75
N ARG A 94 3.10 -7.24 8.11
CA ARG A 94 3.49 -7.61 6.75
C ARG A 94 4.94 -8.06 6.74
N VAL A 95 5.23 -9.16 6.05
CA VAL A 95 6.58 -9.60 5.76
C VAL A 95 6.82 -9.42 4.26
N ILE A 96 7.80 -8.59 3.92
CA ILE A 96 8.16 -8.27 2.54
C ILE A 96 9.54 -8.87 2.28
N PHE A 97 9.64 -9.68 1.25
CA PHE A 97 10.85 -10.44 0.92
C PHE A 97 11.00 -10.65 -0.59
N ASN A 98 12.18 -11.05 -1.01
CA ASN A 98 12.44 -11.46 -2.38
C ASN A 98 12.47 -13.00 -2.50
N ILE A 99 11.81 -13.56 -3.50
CA ILE A 99 11.83 -15.00 -3.79
C ILE A 99 13.13 -15.36 -4.54
N PHE A 100 13.61 -14.47 -5.42
CA PHE A 100 14.76 -14.71 -6.27
C PHE A 100 15.88 -13.71 -6.03
N GLN A 101 17.04 -14.18 -5.61
CA GLN A 101 18.22 -13.33 -5.46
C GLN A 101 18.66 -12.65 -6.78
N SER A 102 18.27 -13.20 -7.91
CA SER A 102 18.49 -12.57 -9.22
C SER A 102 17.68 -11.30 -9.39
N SER A 103 16.52 -11.16 -8.74
CA SER A 103 15.72 -9.94 -8.74
C SER A 103 16.43 -8.83 -7.97
N VAL A 104 16.98 -9.14 -6.81
CA VAL A 104 17.80 -8.20 -6.01
C VAL A 104 19.00 -7.69 -6.82
N ARG A 105 19.79 -8.60 -7.42
CA ARG A 105 20.96 -8.20 -8.23
C ARG A 105 20.62 -7.31 -9.42
N ARG A 106 19.40 -7.39 -9.93
CA ARG A 106 18.90 -6.53 -11.03
C ARG A 106 18.19 -5.27 -10.54
N GLY A 107 17.99 -5.12 -9.22
CA GLY A 107 17.30 -4.01 -8.60
C GLY A 107 15.77 -4.04 -8.78
N LEU A 108 15.19 -5.22 -9.02
CA LEU A 108 13.74 -5.42 -9.14
C LEU A 108 13.04 -5.61 -7.80
N SER A 109 13.79 -5.86 -6.76
CA SER A 109 13.33 -5.95 -5.37
C SER A 109 14.47 -5.53 -4.42
N ASP A 110 14.10 -5.08 -3.24
CA ASP A 110 15.06 -4.75 -2.19
C ASP A 110 15.80 -5.99 -1.69
N ASP A 111 17.00 -5.77 -1.16
CA ASP A 111 17.75 -6.84 -0.47
C ASP A 111 17.21 -7.04 0.95
N GLY A 112 17.31 -8.27 1.41
CA GLY A 112 16.88 -8.67 2.74
C GLY A 112 15.36 -8.85 2.87
N THR A 113 14.93 -8.88 4.12
CA THR A 113 13.52 -9.01 4.52
C THR A 113 13.11 -7.78 5.32
N LYS A 114 11.93 -7.25 5.02
CA LYS A 114 11.31 -6.17 5.79
C LYS A 114 10.10 -6.71 6.53
N VAL A 115 9.88 -6.23 7.75
CA VAL A 115 8.69 -6.50 8.55
C VAL A 115 8.05 -5.17 8.89
N GLN A 116 6.83 -4.95 8.42
CA GLN A 116 6.04 -3.77 8.73
C GLN A 116 5.02 -4.12 9.81
N LEU A 117 4.92 -3.28 10.82
CA LEU A 117 4.04 -3.44 11.98
C LEU A 117 3.23 -2.16 12.17
N PRO A 118 2.15 -1.96 11.40
CA PRO A 118 1.29 -0.78 11.51
C PRO A 118 0.23 -0.97 12.59
N LEU A 119 -0.23 0.15 13.13
CA LEU A 119 -1.47 0.33 13.85
C LEU A 119 -2.33 1.28 13.04
N GLU A 120 -3.47 0.83 12.61
CA GLU A 120 -4.41 1.52 11.74
C GLU A 120 -5.66 1.88 12.52
N ILE A 121 -6.17 3.08 12.32
CA ILE A 121 -7.41 3.55 12.94
C ILE A 121 -8.30 4.11 11.82
N ALA A 122 -9.60 3.92 11.91
CA ALA A 122 -10.57 4.58 11.04
C ALA A 122 -11.72 5.17 11.86
N LYS A 123 -12.13 6.36 11.49
CA LYS A 123 -13.30 7.00 12.10
C LYS A 123 -14.07 7.84 11.09
N LYS A 124 -15.40 7.67 11.10
CA LYS A 124 -16.33 8.44 10.28
C LYS A 124 -16.84 9.69 11.02
N PHE A 125 -16.79 10.81 10.32
CA PHE A 125 -17.34 12.10 10.73
C PHE A 125 -18.36 12.56 9.67
N GLY A 126 -19.56 11.98 9.71
CA GLY A 126 -20.54 12.19 8.67
C GLY A 126 -20.13 11.57 7.34
N ARG A 127 -19.79 12.41 6.33
CA ARG A 127 -19.30 11.94 5.03
C ARG A 127 -17.78 11.82 4.95
N LEU A 128 -17.07 12.42 5.87
CA LEU A 128 -15.62 12.36 5.94
C LEU A 128 -15.19 11.15 6.77
N GLU A 129 -14.31 10.34 6.22
CA GLU A 129 -13.61 9.29 6.95
C GLU A 129 -12.15 9.66 7.08
N LEU A 130 -11.57 9.46 8.27
CA LEU A 130 -10.16 9.68 8.55
C LEU A 130 -9.53 8.36 8.98
N ASN A 131 -8.44 7.99 8.30
CA ASN A 131 -7.67 6.77 8.56
C ASN A 131 -6.21 7.12 8.89
N PRO A 132 -5.88 7.47 10.15
CA PRO A 132 -4.49 7.57 10.58
C PRO A 132 -3.85 6.20 10.76
N GLU A 133 -2.55 6.14 10.43
CA GLU A 133 -1.68 4.98 10.60
C GLU A 133 -0.37 5.41 11.26
N VAL A 134 0.16 4.58 12.13
CA VAL A 134 1.51 4.69 12.68
C VAL A 134 2.10 3.29 12.87
N GLY A 135 3.39 3.14 12.64
CA GLY A 135 4.02 1.83 12.79
C GLY A 135 5.53 1.85 12.65
N ALA A 136 6.09 0.66 12.56
CA ALA A 136 7.52 0.46 12.35
C ALA A 136 7.77 -0.40 11.12
N LEU A 137 8.78 -0.04 10.34
CA LEU A 137 9.34 -0.83 9.27
C LEU A 137 10.72 -1.33 9.71
N LEU A 138 10.79 -2.59 10.10
CA LEU A 138 12.01 -3.25 10.51
C LEU A 138 12.64 -3.90 9.28
N THR A 139 13.97 -3.83 9.16
CA THR A 139 14.67 -4.43 8.02
C THR A 139 15.91 -5.20 8.46
N THR A 140 16.20 -6.29 7.76
CA THR A 140 17.44 -7.06 7.98
C THR A 140 18.64 -6.43 7.27
N VAL A 141 18.43 -5.54 6.31
CA VAL A 141 19.45 -4.80 5.56
C VAL A 141 19.09 -3.32 5.56
N GLY A 142 20.01 -2.47 5.99
CA GLY A 142 19.78 -1.04 6.11
C GLY A 142 19.30 -0.62 7.50
N ARG A 143 18.55 0.46 7.57
CA ARG A 143 18.05 1.04 8.83
C ARG A 143 16.55 0.90 8.93
N SER A 144 16.07 0.51 10.10
CA SER A 144 14.63 0.49 10.40
C SER A 144 14.08 1.89 10.49
N GLU A 145 12.79 2.04 10.18
CA GLU A 145 12.10 3.32 10.07
C GLU A 145 10.79 3.29 10.86
N TRP A 146 10.33 4.46 11.27
CA TRP A 146 8.95 4.69 11.61
C TRP A 146 8.16 4.95 10.34
N LEU A 147 6.94 4.46 10.28
CA LEU A 147 5.97 4.83 9.26
C LEU A 147 4.80 5.58 9.91
N TYR A 148 4.25 6.53 9.18
CA TYR A 148 3.09 7.29 9.59
C TYR A 148 2.30 7.74 8.36
N GLY A 149 1.00 7.79 8.50
CA GLY A 149 0.13 8.20 7.42
C GLY A 149 -1.22 8.70 7.92
N ILE A 150 -1.91 9.41 7.06
CA ILE A 150 -3.31 9.77 7.24
C ILE A 150 -3.99 9.83 5.88
N VAL A 151 -5.11 9.14 5.76
CA VAL A 151 -6.03 9.24 4.63
C VAL A 151 -7.27 9.99 5.08
N ALA A 152 -7.73 10.92 4.24
CA ALA A 152 -9.03 11.56 4.37
C ALA A 152 -9.86 11.17 3.14
N GLY A 153 -10.93 10.42 3.35
CA GLY A 153 -11.84 9.91 2.31
C GLY A 153 -13.23 10.51 2.41
N THR A 154 -13.91 10.65 1.28
CA THR A 154 -15.30 11.07 1.24
C THR A 154 -16.06 10.46 0.06
N GLU A 155 -17.29 10.03 0.32
CA GLU A 155 -18.20 9.59 -0.74
C GLU A 155 -18.77 10.80 -1.50
N LEU A 156 -18.33 10.99 -2.75
CA LEU A 156 -18.95 11.96 -3.66
C LEU A 156 -20.32 11.50 -4.11
N THR A 157 -20.46 10.22 -4.38
CA THR A 157 -21.72 9.55 -4.72
C THR A 157 -21.76 8.18 -4.03
N LYS A 158 -22.92 7.49 -4.08
CA LYS A 158 -23.05 6.10 -3.57
C LYS A 158 -22.09 5.09 -4.24
N ARG A 159 -21.47 5.48 -5.36
CA ARG A 159 -20.58 4.60 -6.13
C ARG A 159 -19.14 5.12 -6.21
N THR A 160 -18.91 6.38 -5.85
CA THR A 160 -17.61 7.02 -6.05
C THR A 160 -17.14 7.62 -4.74
N GLU A 161 -16.00 7.20 -4.33
CA GLU A 161 -15.23 7.73 -3.22
C GLU A 161 -13.95 8.39 -3.76
N VAL A 162 -13.54 9.47 -3.13
CA VAL A 162 -12.25 10.12 -3.37
C VAL A 162 -11.50 10.28 -2.06
N MET A 163 -10.18 10.20 -2.15
CA MET A 163 -9.30 10.19 -1.00
C MET A 163 -8.10 11.09 -1.23
N ALA A 164 -7.61 11.68 -0.16
CA ALA A 164 -6.31 12.35 -0.12
C ALA A 164 -5.48 11.75 1.01
N GLU A 165 -4.21 11.56 0.77
CA GLU A 165 -3.27 10.93 1.69
C GLU A 165 -2.04 11.79 1.90
N LEU A 166 -1.54 11.80 3.11
CA LEU A 166 -0.19 12.18 3.45
C LEU A 166 0.45 10.99 4.16
N HIS A 167 1.51 10.43 3.57
CA HIS A 167 2.21 9.26 4.10
C HIS A 167 3.71 9.55 4.17
N GLY A 168 4.38 9.00 5.17
CA GLY A 168 5.81 9.16 5.29
C GLY A 168 6.48 8.04 6.06
N THR A 169 7.79 7.93 5.83
CA THR A 169 8.70 7.12 6.65
C THR A 169 9.82 8.00 7.19
N SER A 170 10.35 7.64 8.34
CA SER A 170 11.43 8.39 8.96
C SER A 170 12.31 7.50 9.81
N HIS A 171 13.61 7.78 9.80
CA HIS A 171 14.53 7.17 10.77
C HIS A 171 14.26 7.68 12.19
N GLY A 172 14.80 6.99 13.20
CA GLY A 172 14.49 7.22 14.61
C GLY A 172 14.74 8.63 15.15
N ASN A 173 15.49 9.46 14.44
CA ASN A 173 15.74 10.86 14.80
C ASN A 173 14.90 11.88 13.98
N PHE A 174 14.01 11.41 13.10
CA PHE A 174 13.20 12.21 12.19
C PHE A 174 13.99 13.20 11.31
N SER A 175 15.27 12.94 11.06
CA SER A 175 16.15 13.82 10.29
C SER A 175 16.17 13.51 8.79
N GLN A 176 15.71 12.33 8.42
CA GLN A 176 15.65 11.83 7.04
C GLN A 176 14.28 11.21 6.84
N ASP A 177 13.34 12.00 6.34
CA ASP A 177 11.97 11.56 6.11
C ASP A 177 11.66 11.57 4.62
N VAL A 178 11.02 10.49 4.18
CA VAL A 178 10.25 10.47 2.94
C VAL A 178 8.85 10.93 3.26
N LEU A 179 8.31 11.84 2.45
CA LEU A 179 6.95 12.32 2.59
C LEU A 179 6.27 12.30 1.23
N VAL A 180 5.13 11.64 1.14
CA VAL A 180 4.32 11.47 -0.07
C VAL A 180 2.97 12.13 0.13
N VAL A 181 2.52 12.91 -0.84
CA VAL A 181 1.11 13.28 -1.01
C VAL A 181 0.52 12.42 -2.11
N ASN A 182 -0.68 11.91 -1.89
CA ASN A 182 -1.35 11.01 -2.83
C ASN A 182 -2.85 11.34 -2.90
N PHE A 183 -3.45 11.20 -4.08
CA PHE A 183 -4.88 11.35 -4.31
C PHE A 183 -5.40 10.07 -4.94
N GLY A 184 -6.49 9.56 -4.41
CA GLY A 184 -7.05 8.30 -4.86
C GLY A 184 -8.54 8.37 -5.10
N TRP A 185 -9.03 7.35 -5.78
CA TRP A 185 -10.47 7.12 -5.99
C TRP A 185 -10.82 5.65 -6.00
N ARG A 186 -12.06 5.38 -5.67
CA ARG A 186 -12.74 4.10 -5.88
C ARG A 186 -14.04 4.37 -6.60
N HIS A 187 -14.35 3.58 -7.65
CA HIS A 187 -15.62 3.69 -8.35
C HIS A 187 -16.23 2.31 -8.58
N LYS A 188 -17.40 2.08 -7.99
CA LYS A 188 -18.16 0.83 -8.09
C LYS A 188 -18.92 0.75 -9.39
N PHE A 189 -18.48 -0.08 -10.34
CA PHE A 189 -19.26 -0.42 -11.53
C PHE A 189 -20.41 -1.38 -11.20
N SER A 190 -20.12 -2.35 -10.32
CA SER A 190 -21.09 -3.31 -9.77
C SER A 190 -20.72 -3.63 -8.32
N GLU A 191 -21.45 -4.55 -7.69
CA GLU A 191 -21.13 -5.09 -6.36
C GLU A 191 -19.81 -5.87 -6.35
N HIS A 192 -19.41 -6.41 -7.50
CA HIS A 192 -18.24 -7.27 -7.64
C HIS A 192 -17.05 -6.61 -8.34
N VAL A 193 -17.25 -5.45 -9.00
CA VAL A 193 -16.21 -4.81 -9.83
C VAL A 193 -16.09 -3.34 -9.47
N ILE A 194 -14.92 -2.96 -8.99
CA ILE A 194 -14.60 -1.62 -8.54
C ILE A 194 -13.31 -1.18 -9.26
N SER A 195 -13.31 -0.01 -9.89
CA SER A 195 -12.04 0.59 -10.32
C SER A 195 -11.41 1.32 -9.14
N ILE A 196 -10.11 1.16 -9.01
CA ILE A 196 -9.30 1.78 -7.98
C ILE A 196 -8.11 2.49 -8.64
N GLY A 197 -7.72 3.61 -8.08
CA GLY A 197 -6.55 4.30 -8.59
C GLY A 197 -6.05 5.36 -7.65
N SER A 198 -4.77 5.70 -7.81
CA SER A 198 -4.16 6.82 -7.14
C SER A 198 -3.05 7.45 -7.97
N PHE A 199 -2.78 8.71 -7.66
CA PHE A 199 -1.69 9.49 -8.22
C PHE A 199 -1.05 10.30 -7.12
N GLY A 200 0.24 10.16 -6.96
CA GLY A 200 1.00 10.79 -5.89
C GLY A 200 2.37 11.29 -6.32
N HIS A 201 2.96 12.06 -5.41
CA HIS A 201 4.29 12.60 -5.57
C HIS A 201 5.00 12.67 -4.22
N GLU A 202 6.27 12.29 -4.20
CA GLU A 202 7.11 12.54 -3.05
C GLU A 202 7.35 14.04 -2.90
N LEU A 203 6.98 14.60 -1.77
CA LEU A 203 7.27 15.99 -1.41
C LEU A 203 8.67 16.14 -0.82
N ARG A 204 9.16 15.07 -0.20
CA ARG A 204 10.48 14.98 0.40
C ARG A 204 11.02 13.57 0.22
N SER A 205 12.26 13.47 -0.23
CA SER A 205 13.02 12.24 -0.38
C SER A 205 14.50 12.56 -0.17
N PRO A 206 15.10 12.22 0.99
CA PRO A 206 16.45 12.66 1.34
C PRO A 206 17.53 11.95 0.54
N ASP A 207 17.32 10.71 0.13
CA ASP A 207 18.32 9.84 -0.49
C ASP A 207 18.20 9.77 -2.02
N ALA A 208 17.11 10.29 -2.59
CA ALA A 208 16.83 10.29 -4.02
C ALA A 208 15.99 11.51 -4.43
N PRO A 209 16.04 11.93 -5.68
CA PRO A 209 15.09 12.93 -6.18
C PRO A 209 13.64 12.41 -6.10
N PRO A 210 12.67 13.31 -5.78
CA PRO A 210 11.28 12.93 -5.59
C PRO A 210 10.66 12.17 -6.77
N ALA A 211 9.95 11.10 -6.49
CA ALA A 211 9.31 10.25 -7.47
C ALA A 211 7.83 10.59 -7.67
N TRP A 212 7.34 10.35 -8.90
CA TRP A 212 5.91 10.23 -9.18
C TRP A 212 5.46 8.79 -8.96
N ILE A 213 4.29 8.63 -8.35
CA ILE A 213 3.71 7.34 -8.02
C ILE A 213 2.32 7.28 -8.65
N VAL A 214 2.04 6.26 -9.43
CA VAL A 214 0.73 6.04 -10.06
C VAL A 214 0.31 4.61 -9.83
N TYR A 215 -0.93 4.42 -9.44
CA TYR A 215 -1.55 3.12 -9.29
C TYR A 215 -2.91 3.13 -9.98
N PHE A 216 -3.19 2.12 -10.78
CA PHE A 216 -4.49 1.96 -11.43
C PHE A 216 -4.84 0.48 -11.57
N GLY A 217 -6.04 0.11 -11.14
CA GLY A 217 -6.45 -1.28 -11.16
C GLY A 217 -7.94 -1.50 -11.04
N VAL A 218 -8.27 -2.77 -10.95
CA VAL A 218 -9.61 -3.28 -10.71
C VAL A 218 -9.58 -4.13 -9.45
N GLN A 219 -10.50 -3.86 -8.54
CA GLN A 219 -10.79 -4.68 -7.38
C GLN A 219 -11.98 -5.58 -7.69
N LEU A 220 -11.79 -6.87 -7.47
CA LEU A 220 -12.80 -7.91 -7.61
C LEU A 220 -13.22 -8.39 -6.23
N VAL A 221 -14.53 -8.33 -5.94
CA VAL A 221 -15.12 -8.72 -4.65
C VAL A 221 -16.10 -9.87 -4.86
N TYR A 222 -15.95 -10.97 -4.11
CA TYR A 222 -16.82 -12.15 -4.20
C TYR A 222 -16.71 -13.07 -2.97
#